data_4affb738e5e65730f48860f2f7fd363f
#
_entry.id   4affb738e5e65730f48860f2f7fd363f
#
_cell.length_a   1.000
_cell.length_b   1.000
_cell.length_c   1.000
_cell.angle_alpha   90.00
_cell.angle_beta   90.00
_cell.angle_gamma   90.00
#
_symmetry.space_group_name_H-M   'P 1'
#
loop_
_entity.id
_entity.type
_entity.pdbx_description
1 polymer ?
#
loop_
_entity_poly.entity_id
_entity_poly.type
_entity_poly.pdbx_seq_one_letter_code
_entity_poly.pdbx_strand_id
1 'polypeptide(L)'
;MAKMKKKEFSNGSLCNLHLRAAGEGEEESRVIEGTAIVFGKRSINLMPGHPTREMYEVIEPSAVTEELLNRSDIVLTYEHNQEAVLGAWVNGKGTLTLKRTDAGVEMSCELGNSSTANDALDRIKRGDVRSMSFGMWVDMYEEGNVQYEKLEERSADGKEIWIRHINHIDGLFDVTICHRPAYPDTEVEVRSANDCIEEIVKKELDKKQEEEFEQEQMELRHQLFMMQQFNY
;
A
#
# COMPACT_ATOMS: atom_id res chain seq x y z
N MET A 1 4.42 8.58 25.31
CA MET A 1 5.03 7.46 24.56
C MET A 1 5.20 7.91 23.12
N ALA A 2 6.41 7.80 22.55
CA ALA A 2 6.62 8.14 21.14
C ALA A 2 5.84 7.12 20.29
N LYS A 3 4.92 7.59 19.45
CA LYS A 3 4.21 6.75 18.50
C LYS A 3 5.25 6.15 17.54
N MET A 4 5.37 4.83 17.50
CA MET A 4 6.25 4.16 16.55
C MET A 4 5.59 4.18 15.16
N LYS A 5 6.16 4.98 14.26
CA LYS A 5 5.81 4.91 12.84
C LYS A 5 6.44 3.65 12.25
N LYS A 6 5.68 2.90 11.48
CA LYS A 6 6.13 1.66 10.87
C LYS A 6 6.65 1.93 9.46
N LYS A 7 7.80 1.34 9.15
CA LYS A 7 8.35 1.34 7.79
C LYS A 7 7.63 0.27 6.97
N GLU A 8 7.07 0.64 5.84
CA GLU A 8 6.32 -0.26 4.98
C GLU A 8 6.74 -0.10 3.51
N PHE A 9 6.62 -1.19 2.77
CA PHE A 9 6.85 -1.24 1.34
C PHE A 9 5.55 -1.64 0.65
N SER A 10 5.10 -0.85 -0.31
CA SER A 10 3.88 -1.12 -1.06
C SER A 10 4.16 -1.71 -2.43
N ASN A 11 3.26 -2.58 -2.87
CA ASN A 11 3.39 -3.36 -4.08
C ASN A 11 2.52 -2.78 -5.20
N GLY A 12 3.09 -1.88 -6.00
CA GLY A 12 2.44 -1.39 -7.20
C GLY A 12 2.42 -2.42 -8.33
N SER A 13 1.31 -3.09 -8.57
CA SER A 13 1.20 -4.10 -9.63
C SER A 13 0.98 -3.55 -11.04
N LEU A 14 0.87 -2.22 -11.22
CA LEU A 14 0.48 -1.58 -12.48
C LEU A 14 1.47 -0.49 -12.93
N CYS A 15 2.70 -0.55 -12.45
CA CYS A 15 3.74 0.42 -12.77
C CYS A 15 4.28 0.17 -14.18
N ASN A 16 4.20 1.18 -15.04
CA ASN A 16 4.74 1.12 -16.40
C ASN A 16 6.19 1.61 -16.39
N LEU A 17 7.12 0.78 -15.92
CA LEU A 17 8.54 1.11 -16.04
C LEU A 17 9.01 0.89 -17.47
N HIS A 18 9.58 1.90 -18.08
CA HIS A 18 10.15 1.83 -19.44
C HIS A 18 11.34 2.77 -19.60
N LEU A 19 12.14 2.48 -20.61
CA LEU A 19 13.21 3.37 -21.06
C LEU A 19 12.63 4.38 -22.05
N ARG A 20 12.88 5.66 -21.81
CA ARG A 20 12.49 6.71 -22.76
C ARG A 20 13.24 6.52 -24.08
N ALA A 21 12.59 6.71 -25.22
CA ALA A 21 13.25 6.66 -26.52
C ALA A 21 14.37 7.72 -26.59
N ALA A 22 15.47 7.37 -27.26
CA ALA A 22 16.55 8.30 -27.52
C ALA A 22 16.03 9.50 -28.36
N GLY A 23 16.50 10.70 -28.04
CA GLY A 23 16.23 11.90 -28.82
C GLY A 23 16.96 11.87 -30.19
N GLU A 24 16.57 12.78 -31.10
CA GLU A 24 17.29 12.95 -32.35
C GLU A 24 18.78 13.30 -32.09
N GLY A 25 19.69 12.45 -32.59
CA GLY A 25 21.13 12.64 -32.41
C GLY A 25 21.74 12.01 -31.14
N GLU A 26 20.92 11.38 -30.28
CA GLU A 26 21.42 10.60 -29.14
C GLU A 26 21.65 9.14 -29.57
N GLU A 27 22.82 8.59 -29.19
CA GLU A 27 23.14 7.19 -29.49
C GLU A 27 22.26 6.22 -28.66
N GLU A 28 21.93 6.58 -27.40
CA GLU A 28 21.14 5.77 -26.50
C GLU A 28 20.60 6.56 -25.32
N SER A 29 19.30 6.43 -25.01
CA SER A 29 18.72 7.06 -23.82
C SER A 29 19.11 6.28 -22.55
N ARG A 30 19.39 7.01 -21.48
CA ARG A 30 19.58 6.48 -20.12
C ARG A 30 18.48 6.89 -19.16
N VAL A 31 17.44 7.54 -19.69
CA VAL A 31 16.32 8.02 -18.89
C VAL A 31 15.27 6.92 -18.76
N ILE A 32 15.02 6.51 -17.54
CA ILE A 32 13.93 5.62 -17.19
C ILE A 32 12.73 6.42 -16.70
N GLU A 33 11.55 5.99 -17.08
CA GLU A 33 10.28 6.59 -16.70
C GLU A 33 9.31 5.49 -16.26
N GLY A 34 8.38 5.85 -15.37
CA GLY A 34 7.37 4.92 -14.89
C GLY A 34 6.43 5.53 -13.88
N THR A 35 5.49 4.74 -13.40
CA THR A 35 4.58 5.11 -12.33
C THR A 35 5.04 4.45 -11.04
N ALA A 36 5.59 5.23 -10.12
CA ALA A 36 6.11 4.74 -8.86
C ALA A 36 4.99 4.31 -7.89
N ILE A 37 3.89 5.08 -7.86
CA ILE A 37 2.73 4.84 -7.00
C ILE A 37 1.47 4.97 -7.86
N VAL A 38 0.56 4.00 -7.78
CA VAL A 38 -0.72 4.03 -8.50
C VAL A 38 -1.86 4.23 -7.49
N PHE A 39 -2.74 5.19 -7.74
CA PHE A 39 -3.88 5.48 -6.87
C PHE A 39 -5.13 4.67 -7.22
N GLY A 40 -5.94 4.37 -6.20
CA GLY A 40 -7.27 3.81 -6.34
C GLY A 40 -7.32 2.40 -6.96
N LYS A 41 -6.18 1.71 -7.04
CA LYS A 41 -6.13 0.36 -7.59
C LYS A 41 -5.60 -0.64 -6.58
N ARG A 42 -6.18 -1.83 -6.60
CA ARG A 42 -5.77 -2.93 -5.72
C ARG A 42 -4.35 -3.39 -6.07
N SER A 43 -3.55 -3.62 -5.05
CA SER A 43 -2.25 -4.31 -5.16
C SER A 43 -2.43 -5.78 -5.56
N ILE A 44 -1.34 -6.51 -5.65
CA ILE A 44 -1.38 -7.98 -5.60
C ILE A 44 -1.85 -8.42 -4.21
N ASN A 45 -2.26 -9.69 -4.09
CA ASN A 45 -2.61 -10.25 -2.78
C ASN A 45 -1.40 -10.20 -1.84
N LEU A 46 -1.53 -9.46 -0.73
CA LEU A 46 -0.48 -9.28 0.26
C LEU A 46 -0.37 -10.48 1.24
N MET A 47 -1.32 -11.42 1.18
CA MET A 47 -1.37 -12.63 2.02
C MET A 47 -1.48 -13.92 1.20
N PRO A 48 -0.56 -14.18 0.24
CA PRO A 48 -0.72 -15.26 -0.75
C PRO A 48 -0.80 -16.66 -0.16
N GLY A 49 -0.33 -16.89 1.05
CA GLY A 49 -0.37 -18.20 1.73
C GLY A 49 -1.43 -18.31 2.83
N HIS A 50 -2.22 -17.28 3.07
CA HIS A 50 -3.18 -17.32 4.17
C HIS A 50 -4.33 -18.30 3.88
N PRO A 51 -4.73 -19.16 4.86
CA PRO A 51 -5.69 -20.24 4.59
C PRO A 51 -7.11 -19.76 4.34
N THR A 52 -7.54 -18.64 4.94
CA THR A 52 -8.94 -18.19 4.93
C THR A 52 -9.16 -16.79 4.40
N ARG A 53 -8.09 -16.02 4.14
CA ARG A 53 -8.17 -14.60 3.76
C ARG A 53 -7.24 -14.27 2.61
N GLU A 54 -7.64 -13.28 1.83
CA GLU A 54 -6.82 -12.52 0.91
C GLU A 54 -6.85 -11.07 1.33
N MET A 55 -5.73 -10.37 1.23
CA MET A 55 -5.66 -8.95 1.51
C MET A 55 -5.01 -8.21 0.35
N TYR A 56 -5.63 -7.12 -0.01
CA TYR A 56 -5.15 -6.20 -1.03
C TYR A 56 -4.98 -4.82 -0.41
N GLU A 57 -4.13 -4.01 -1.00
CA GLU A 57 -3.91 -2.62 -0.60
C GLU A 57 -4.35 -1.67 -1.70
N VAL A 58 -4.90 -0.55 -1.30
CA VAL A 58 -5.23 0.58 -2.17
C VAL A 58 -4.60 1.82 -1.57
N ILE A 59 -3.79 2.51 -2.37
CA ILE A 59 -3.30 3.84 -2.01
C ILE A 59 -4.33 4.85 -2.49
N GLU A 60 -4.94 5.56 -1.56
CA GLU A 60 -5.92 6.58 -1.89
C GLU A 60 -5.24 7.84 -2.43
N PRO A 61 -5.88 8.59 -3.36
CA PRO A 61 -5.30 9.81 -3.91
C PRO A 61 -4.94 10.86 -2.85
N SER A 62 -5.62 10.84 -1.70
CA SER A 62 -5.34 11.70 -0.54
C SER A 62 -4.06 11.35 0.19
N ALA A 63 -3.60 10.09 0.08
CA ALA A 63 -2.45 9.59 0.83
C ALA A 63 -1.14 10.27 0.45
N VAL A 64 -0.99 10.69 -0.79
CA VAL A 64 0.22 11.33 -1.31
C VAL A 64 -0.10 12.73 -1.80
N THR A 65 0.33 13.73 -1.07
CA THR A 65 0.17 15.14 -1.44
C THR A 65 1.43 15.70 -2.08
N GLU A 66 1.31 16.81 -2.82
CA GLU A 66 2.47 17.57 -3.33
C GLU A 66 3.39 18.03 -2.19
N GLU A 67 2.81 18.40 -1.03
CA GLU A 67 3.58 18.79 0.14
C GLU A 67 4.40 17.62 0.68
N LEU A 68 3.82 16.41 0.75
CA LEU A 68 4.53 15.21 1.15
C LEU A 68 5.73 14.96 0.23
N LEU A 69 5.54 14.99 -1.08
CA LEU A 69 6.63 14.81 -2.05
C LEU A 69 7.73 15.87 -1.87
N ASN A 70 7.33 17.13 -1.74
CA ASN A 70 8.28 18.25 -1.66
C ASN A 70 9.10 18.27 -0.37
N ARG A 71 8.60 17.69 0.73
CA ARG A 71 9.32 17.61 2.02
C ARG A 71 10.08 16.29 2.23
N SER A 72 9.88 15.32 1.34
CA SER A 72 10.45 13.98 1.48
C SER A 72 11.86 13.91 0.94
N ASP A 73 12.66 13.05 1.54
CA ASP A 73 13.98 12.61 1.08
C ASP A 73 13.82 11.17 0.57
N ILE A 74 13.79 11.02 -0.76
CA ILE A 74 13.43 9.77 -1.43
C ILE A 74 14.61 9.34 -2.30
N VAL A 75 15.03 8.11 -2.17
CA VAL A 75 16.03 7.50 -3.05
C VAL A 75 15.37 6.59 -4.07
N LEU A 76 15.87 6.60 -5.30
CA LEU A 76 15.57 5.56 -6.27
C LEU A 76 16.58 4.44 -6.11
N THR A 77 16.11 3.25 -5.81
CA THR A 77 16.94 2.08 -5.57
C THR A 77 16.70 0.97 -6.61
N TYR A 78 17.53 -0.04 -6.57
CA TYR A 78 17.35 -1.31 -7.24
C TYR A 78 17.01 -2.36 -6.18
N GLU A 79 15.82 -3.00 -6.29
CA GLU A 79 15.34 -4.06 -5.39
C GLU A 79 15.32 -3.66 -3.91
N HIS A 80 14.91 -2.42 -3.58
CA HIS A 80 14.93 -1.87 -2.21
C HIS A 80 16.30 -1.89 -1.50
N ASN A 81 17.37 -2.12 -2.27
CA ASN A 81 18.72 -2.15 -1.72
C ASN A 81 19.26 -0.72 -1.57
N GLN A 82 19.40 -0.26 -0.33
CA GLN A 82 19.89 1.07 0.01
C GLN A 82 21.36 1.30 -0.38
N GLU A 83 22.11 0.24 -0.72
CA GLU A 83 23.45 0.36 -1.27
C GLU A 83 23.44 0.51 -2.80
N ALA A 84 22.31 0.23 -3.46
CA ALA A 84 22.12 0.27 -4.90
C ALA A 84 21.30 1.52 -5.32
N VAL A 85 21.73 2.70 -4.90
CA VAL A 85 21.10 3.98 -5.21
C VAL A 85 21.34 4.35 -6.67
N LEU A 86 20.25 4.62 -7.40
CA LEU A 86 20.21 5.00 -8.81
C LEU A 86 19.95 6.49 -9.02
N GLY A 87 19.28 7.12 -8.07
CA GLY A 87 18.92 8.52 -8.08
C GLY A 87 18.35 8.97 -6.74
N ALA A 88 18.12 10.28 -6.58
CA ALA A 88 17.55 10.82 -5.36
C ALA A 88 16.67 12.04 -5.65
N TRP A 89 15.65 12.22 -4.81
CA TRP A 89 14.76 13.35 -4.72
C TRP A 89 14.79 13.90 -3.30
N VAL A 90 15.40 15.04 -3.11
CA VAL A 90 15.61 15.65 -1.79
C VAL A 90 14.91 16.99 -1.76
N ASN A 91 13.82 17.10 -0.98
CA ASN A 91 13.05 18.35 -0.86
C ASN A 91 12.69 19.00 -2.21
N GLY A 92 12.16 18.21 -3.13
CA GLY A 92 11.72 18.69 -4.44
C GLY A 92 12.82 18.84 -5.50
N LYS A 93 14.04 18.31 -5.26
CA LYS A 93 15.18 18.44 -6.18
C LYS A 93 16.01 17.17 -6.20
N GLY A 94 16.68 16.90 -7.32
CA GLY A 94 17.60 15.78 -7.43
C GLY A 94 17.71 15.24 -8.85
N THR A 95 18.33 14.07 -8.97
CA THR A 95 18.46 13.32 -10.23
C THR A 95 17.20 12.48 -10.52
N LEU A 96 16.44 12.14 -9.48
CA LEU A 96 15.09 11.60 -9.57
C LEU A 96 14.09 12.75 -9.65
N THR A 97 13.12 12.67 -10.56
CA THR A 97 11.98 13.57 -10.63
C THR A 97 10.72 12.81 -10.29
N LEU A 98 9.92 13.34 -9.37
CA LEU A 98 8.62 12.80 -8.98
C LEU A 98 7.53 13.82 -9.27
N LYS A 99 6.45 13.38 -9.89
CA LYS A 99 5.31 14.22 -10.23
C LYS A 99 4.01 13.55 -9.85
N ARG A 100 3.25 14.20 -8.97
CA ARG A 100 1.90 13.75 -8.65
C ARG A 100 0.96 14.03 -9.83
N THR A 101 0.12 13.05 -10.16
CA THR A 101 -0.99 13.13 -11.11
C THR A 101 -2.26 12.61 -10.45
N ASP A 102 -3.40 12.68 -11.14
CA ASP A 102 -4.66 12.08 -10.62
C ASP A 102 -4.60 10.55 -10.58
N ALA A 103 -3.76 9.94 -11.40
CA ALA A 103 -3.62 8.48 -11.48
C ALA A 103 -2.57 7.90 -10.53
N GLY A 104 -1.66 8.74 -9.99
CA GLY A 104 -0.57 8.27 -9.15
C GLY A 104 0.61 9.23 -9.09
N VAL A 105 1.79 8.70 -8.80
CA VAL A 105 3.07 9.42 -8.82
C VAL A 105 3.92 8.88 -9.95
N GLU A 106 4.14 9.70 -10.95
CA GLU A 106 5.07 9.45 -12.05
C GLU A 106 6.49 9.75 -11.63
N MET A 107 7.45 8.99 -12.15
CA MET A 107 8.87 9.20 -11.93
C MET A 107 9.63 9.26 -13.25
N SER A 108 10.72 10.02 -13.24
CA SER A 108 11.72 10.04 -14.30
C SER A 108 13.11 10.18 -13.67
N CYS A 109 14.08 9.41 -14.14
CA CYS A 109 15.46 9.46 -13.66
C CYS A 109 16.44 9.19 -14.80
N GLU A 110 17.43 10.06 -14.98
CA GLU A 110 18.57 9.76 -15.82
C GLU A 110 19.61 8.94 -15.03
N LEU A 111 19.81 7.71 -15.47
CA LEU A 111 20.74 6.79 -14.80
C LEU A 111 22.20 7.19 -15.06
N GLY A 112 22.96 7.25 -13.97
CA GLY A 112 24.42 7.48 -14.04
C GLY A 112 25.19 6.30 -14.68
N ASN A 113 26.51 6.37 -14.63
CA ASN A 113 27.40 5.38 -15.26
C ASN A 113 28.03 4.37 -14.27
N SER A 114 27.47 4.25 -13.05
CA SER A 114 27.92 3.24 -12.10
C SER A 114 27.62 1.83 -12.61
N SER A 115 28.33 0.83 -12.08
CA SER A 115 28.08 -0.58 -12.43
C SER A 115 26.62 -0.97 -12.14
N THR A 116 26.08 -0.56 -10.97
CA THR A 116 24.69 -0.80 -10.58
C THR A 116 23.71 -0.17 -11.57
N ALA A 117 23.97 1.07 -12.01
CA ALA A 117 23.12 1.75 -12.97
C ALA A 117 23.17 1.09 -14.37
N ASN A 118 24.33 0.64 -14.80
CA ASN A 118 24.49 -0.09 -16.06
C ASN A 118 23.80 -1.46 -16.03
N ASP A 119 23.93 -2.19 -14.91
CA ASP A 119 23.24 -3.48 -14.72
C ASP A 119 21.72 -3.29 -14.70
N ALA A 120 21.22 -2.26 -14.02
CA ALA A 120 19.79 -1.93 -13.99
C ALA A 120 19.27 -1.59 -15.40
N LEU A 121 19.99 -0.74 -16.14
CA LEU A 121 19.64 -0.34 -17.49
C LEU A 121 19.58 -1.54 -18.45
N ASP A 122 20.56 -2.44 -18.40
CA ASP A 122 20.59 -3.65 -19.20
C ASP A 122 19.39 -4.56 -18.92
N ARG A 123 19.06 -4.74 -17.62
CA ARG A 123 17.89 -5.55 -17.22
C ARG A 123 16.56 -4.94 -17.62
N ILE A 124 16.43 -3.62 -17.57
CA ILE A 124 15.23 -2.90 -18.07
C ILE A 124 15.10 -3.09 -19.58
N LYS A 125 16.17 -2.94 -20.35
CA LYS A 125 16.18 -3.14 -21.81
C LYS A 125 15.76 -4.54 -22.20
N ARG A 126 16.18 -5.54 -21.46
CA ARG A 126 15.80 -6.95 -21.70
C ARG A 126 14.39 -7.29 -21.20
N GLY A 127 13.76 -6.40 -20.41
CA GLY A 127 12.46 -6.64 -19.81
C GLY A 127 12.49 -7.55 -18.57
N ASP A 128 13.69 -7.83 -18.03
CA ASP A 128 13.86 -8.60 -16.79
C ASP A 128 13.37 -7.81 -15.57
N VAL A 129 13.57 -6.47 -15.60
CA VAL A 129 13.08 -5.52 -14.63
C VAL A 129 12.06 -4.62 -15.31
N ARG A 130 10.82 -4.64 -14.81
CA ARG A 130 9.67 -3.97 -15.46
C ARG A 130 8.62 -3.43 -14.49
N SER A 131 8.90 -3.51 -13.21
CA SER A 131 7.98 -3.12 -12.15
C SER A 131 8.61 -2.11 -11.23
N MET A 132 7.78 -1.44 -10.46
CA MET A 132 8.19 -0.50 -9.43
C MET A 132 7.50 -0.82 -8.12
N SER A 133 8.12 -0.40 -7.04
CA SER A 133 7.61 -0.46 -5.69
C SER A 133 8.06 0.80 -4.95
N PHE A 134 7.55 1.05 -3.77
CA PHE A 134 7.94 2.20 -2.97
C PHE A 134 7.91 1.88 -1.47
N GLY A 135 8.67 2.64 -0.70
CA GLY A 135 8.74 2.56 0.75
C GLY A 135 8.13 3.78 1.41
N MET A 136 7.29 3.55 2.42
CA MET A 136 6.55 4.59 3.11
C MET A 136 6.57 4.42 4.63
N TRP A 137 6.27 5.53 5.33
CA TRP A 137 5.98 5.54 6.76
C TRP A 137 4.50 5.84 6.95
N VAL A 138 3.81 4.99 7.69
CA VAL A 138 2.39 5.16 8.03
C VAL A 138 2.21 4.99 9.53
N ASP A 139 1.55 5.95 10.19
CA ASP A 139 1.05 5.77 11.56
C ASP A 139 -0.29 5.03 11.50
N MET A 140 -0.25 3.71 11.67
CA MET A 140 -1.44 2.84 11.62
C MET A 140 -2.39 3.04 12.81
N TYR A 141 -1.93 3.70 13.87
CA TYR A 141 -2.71 3.95 15.09
C TYR A 141 -3.41 5.31 15.08
N GLU A 142 -3.08 6.18 14.11
CA GLU A 142 -3.82 7.42 13.90
C GLU A 142 -5.11 7.13 13.16
N GLU A 143 -6.23 7.57 13.75
CA GLU A 143 -7.56 7.35 13.18
C GLU A 143 -7.68 7.95 11.77
N GLY A 144 -8.15 7.16 10.83
CA GLY A 144 -8.35 7.58 9.44
C GLY A 144 -7.15 7.36 8.51
N ASN A 145 -5.93 7.14 9.03
CA ASN A 145 -4.75 6.91 8.17
C ASN A 145 -4.86 5.60 7.38
N VAL A 146 -5.36 4.57 8.04
CA VAL A 146 -5.57 3.24 7.44
C VAL A 146 -6.98 2.77 7.75
N GLN A 147 -7.69 2.30 6.74
CA GLN A 147 -9.00 1.68 6.88
C GLN A 147 -8.99 0.28 6.29
N TYR A 148 -9.69 -0.64 6.94
CA TYR A 148 -9.86 -2.01 6.46
C TYR A 148 -11.32 -2.22 6.07
N GLU A 149 -11.54 -2.66 4.83
CA GLU A 149 -12.85 -3.00 4.29
C GLU A 149 -12.90 -4.51 4.04
N LYS A 150 -13.92 -5.18 4.58
CA LYS A 150 -14.24 -6.56 4.24
C LYS A 150 -15.28 -6.57 3.12
N LEU A 151 -14.97 -7.23 2.02
CA LEU A 151 -15.91 -7.35 0.92
C LEU A 151 -16.93 -8.46 1.19
N GLU A 152 -18.13 -8.27 0.67
CA GLU A 152 -19.18 -9.31 0.72
C GLU A 152 -18.84 -10.51 -0.18
N GLU A 153 -18.16 -10.24 -1.30
CA GLU A 153 -17.68 -11.27 -2.23
C GLU A 153 -16.52 -12.06 -1.61
N ARG A 154 -16.37 -13.30 -2.06
CA ARG A 154 -15.25 -14.17 -1.70
C ARG A 154 -14.35 -14.43 -2.90
N SER A 155 -13.09 -14.79 -2.63
CA SER A 155 -12.15 -15.20 -3.68
C SER A 155 -12.62 -16.49 -4.36
N ALA A 156 -12.00 -16.82 -5.48
CA ALA A 156 -12.25 -18.07 -6.21
C ALA A 156 -12.08 -19.32 -5.33
N ASP A 157 -11.19 -19.24 -4.32
CA ASP A 157 -10.93 -20.30 -3.35
C ASP A 157 -11.84 -20.22 -2.10
N GLY A 158 -12.85 -19.34 -2.09
CA GLY A 158 -13.81 -19.16 -1.01
C GLY A 158 -13.29 -18.38 0.20
N LYS A 159 -12.11 -17.75 0.08
CA LYS A 159 -11.51 -16.94 1.14
C LYS A 159 -12.19 -15.58 1.28
N GLU A 160 -12.15 -15.01 2.46
CA GLU A 160 -12.56 -13.62 2.70
C GLU A 160 -11.60 -12.67 1.98
N ILE A 161 -12.16 -11.61 1.38
CA ILE A 161 -11.38 -10.57 0.72
C ILE A 161 -11.41 -9.32 1.58
N TRP A 162 -10.23 -8.83 1.93
CA TRP A 162 -10.03 -7.61 2.68
C TRP A 162 -9.25 -6.59 1.86
N ILE A 163 -9.66 -5.33 1.94
CA ILE A 163 -8.96 -4.20 1.34
C ILE A 163 -8.41 -3.32 2.45
N ARG A 164 -7.13 -3.04 2.38
CA ARG A 164 -6.44 -2.06 3.22
C ARG A 164 -6.34 -0.75 2.46
N HIS A 165 -7.11 0.25 2.84
CA HIS A 165 -7.04 1.59 2.26
C HIS A 165 -6.03 2.43 3.03
N ILE A 166 -5.01 2.92 2.33
CA ILE A 166 -4.04 3.87 2.87
C ILE A 166 -4.50 5.28 2.49
N ASN A 167 -5.03 6.02 3.46
CA ASN A 167 -5.57 7.36 3.27
C ASN A 167 -4.55 8.46 3.55
N HIS A 168 -3.52 8.16 4.35
CA HIS A 168 -2.45 9.09 4.69
C HIS A 168 -1.11 8.38 4.82
N ILE A 169 -0.08 9.01 4.26
CA ILE A 169 1.32 8.60 4.36
C ILE A 169 2.09 9.70 5.06
N ASP A 170 2.80 9.35 6.14
CA ASP A 170 3.61 10.29 6.91
C ASP A 170 4.91 10.67 6.23
N GLY A 171 5.47 9.79 5.44
CA GLY A 171 6.71 10.01 4.70
C GLY A 171 6.93 8.95 3.63
N LEU A 172 7.56 9.36 2.54
CA LEU A 172 8.12 8.49 1.50
C LEU A 172 9.63 8.53 1.63
N PHE A 173 10.30 7.39 1.51
CA PHE A 173 11.75 7.31 1.66
C PHE A 173 12.44 6.53 0.54
N ASP A 174 11.69 5.73 -0.21
CA ASP A 174 12.22 4.85 -1.24
C ASP A 174 11.23 4.70 -2.39
N VAL A 175 11.75 4.75 -3.60
CA VAL A 175 11.12 4.28 -4.83
C VAL A 175 12.10 3.30 -5.44
N THR A 176 11.64 2.14 -5.86
CA THR A 176 12.54 1.11 -6.39
C THR A 176 12.07 0.56 -7.71
N ILE A 177 13.01 0.25 -8.58
CA ILE A 177 12.78 -0.60 -9.75
C ILE A 177 13.03 -2.05 -9.35
N CYS A 178 12.15 -2.97 -9.75
CA CYS A 178 12.23 -4.38 -9.36
C CYS A 178 11.73 -5.33 -10.44
N HIS A 179 12.19 -6.58 -10.37
CA HIS A 179 11.76 -7.62 -11.30
C HIS A 179 10.34 -8.10 -11.01
N ARG A 180 9.96 -8.09 -9.76
CA ARG A 180 8.58 -8.28 -9.27
C ARG A 180 8.29 -7.17 -8.27
N PRO A 181 7.07 -6.63 -8.26
CA PRO A 181 6.69 -5.75 -7.17
C PRO A 181 6.96 -6.53 -5.88
N ALA A 182 7.60 -5.88 -4.91
CA ALA A 182 8.07 -6.56 -3.70
C ALA A 182 6.94 -7.38 -3.09
N TYR A 183 7.15 -8.67 -2.95
CA TYR A 183 6.38 -9.41 -1.96
C TYR A 183 6.76 -8.80 -0.62
N PRO A 184 5.84 -8.46 0.23
CA PRO A 184 6.24 -8.08 1.56
C PRO A 184 7.17 -9.17 2.07
N ASP A 185 8.30 -8.78 2.64
CA ASP A 185 9.14 -9.63 3.53
C ASP A 185 8.37 -9.75 4.86
N THR A 186 7.54 -10.55 4.83
CA THR A 186 6.13 -10.61 4.94
C THR A 186 5.69 -11.29 6.19
N GLU A 187 6.56 -11.90 6.96
CA GLU A 187 6.11 -12.47 8.24
C GLU A 187 5.68 -11.37 9.22
N VAL A 188 6.34 -10.23 9.25
CA VAL A 188 6.01 -9.16 10.20
C VAL A 188 4.85 -8.31 9.72
N GLU A 189 4.78 -7.96 8.44
CA GLU A 189 3.68 -7.15 7.90
C GLU A 189 2.38 -7.94 7.79
N VAL A 190 2.44 -9.19 7.34
CA VAL A 190 1.28 -10.09 7.31
C VAL A 190 0.75 -10.36 8.72
N ARG A 191 1.61 -10.58 9.71
CA ARG A 191 1.17 -10.72 11.12
C ARG A 191 0.49 -9.46 11.62
N SER A 192 1.09 -8.30 11.43
CA SER A 192 0.53 -7.02 11.87
C SER A 192 -0.82 -6.70 11.19
N ALA A 193 -0.96 -6.95 9.90
CA ALA A 193 -2.22 -6.77 9.20
C ALA A 193 -3.27 -7.79 9.64
N ASN A 194 -2.86 -9.04 9.87
CA ASN A 194 -3.75 -10.06 10.40
C ASN A 194 -4.22 -9.72 11.82
N ASP A 195 -3.33 -9.24 12.69
CA ASP A 195 -3.67 -8.78 14.04
C ASP A 195 -4.71 -7.64 14.01
N CYS A 196 -4.54 -6.66 13.12
CA CYS A 196 -5.53 -5.59 12.91
C CYS A 196 -6.89 -6.13 12.45
N ILE A 197 -6.90 -7.05 11.50
CA ILE A 197 -8.15 -7.68 11.02
C ILE A 197 -8.80 -8.48 12.16
N GLU A 198 -8.04 -9.22 12.95
CA GLU A 198 -8.56 -9.99 14.09
C GLU A 198 -9.19 -9.08 15.15
N GLU A 199 -8.58 -7.93 15.44
CA GLU A 199 -9.18 -6.94 16.33
C GLU A 199 -10.49 -6.36 15.79
N ILE A 200 -10.58 -6.08 14.49
CA ILE A 200 -11.81 -5.60 13.84
C ILE A 200 -12.90 -6.66 13.94
N VAL A 201 -12.59 -7.90 13.55
CA VAL A 201 -13.55 -9.02 13.60
C VAL A 201 -14.04 -9.25 15.02
N LYS A 202 -13.14 -9.16 16.02
CA LYS A 202 -13.51 -9.29 17.43
C LYS A 202 -14.47 -8.18 17.88
N LYS A 203 -14.18 -6.92 17.54
CA LYS A 203 -15.06 -5.78 17.87
C LYS A 203 -16.45 -5.91 17.21
N GLU A 204 -16.52 -6.36 15.96
CA GLU A 204 -17.79 -6.61 15.28
C GLU A 204 -18.58 -7.74 15.95
N LEU A 205 -17.91 -8.79 16.41
CA LEU A 205 -18.55 -9.91 17.10
C LEU A 205 -19.08 -9.48 18.48
N ASP A 206 -18.27 -8.74 19.25
CA ASP A 206 -18.65 -8.22 20.56
C ASP A 206 -19.89 -7.29 20.42
N LYS A 207 -19.87 -6.38 19.43
CA LYS A 207 -21.00 -5.48 19.16
C LYS A 207 -22.28 -6.25 18.79
N LYS A 208 -22.16 -7.28 17.95
CA LYS A 208 -23.31 -8.11 17.56
C LYS A 208 -23.89 -8.86 18.75
N GLN A 209 -23.05 -9.36 19.66
CA GLN A 209 -23.50 -10.00 20.89
C GLN A 209 -24.22 -9.03 21.84
N GLU A 210 -23.73 -7.78 21.95
CA GLU A 210 -24.40 -6.74 22.70
C GLU A 210 -25.78 -6.40 22.12
N GLU A 211 -25.88 -6.22 20.78
CA GLU A 211 -27.14 -5.96 20.10
C GLU A 211 -28.16 -7.12 20.27
N GLU A 212 -27.71 -8.37 20.15
CA GLU A 212 -28.54 -9.56 20.39
C GLU A 212 -29.04 -9.62 21.84
N PHE A 213 -28.16 -9.34 22.81
CA PHE A 213 -28.52 -9.28 24.24
C PHE A 213 -29.53 -8.16 24.54
N GLU A 214 -29.35 -6.96 24.00
CA GLU A 214 -30.30 -5.86 24.17
C GLU A 214 -31.68 -6.18 23.57
N GLN A 215 -31.71 -6.84 22.40
CA GLN A 215 -32.96 -7.30 21.80
C GLN A 215 -33.68 -8.33 22.67
N GLU A 216 -32.96 -9.33 23.17
CA GLU A 216 -33.53 -10.33 24.09
C GLU A 216 -34.08 -9.68 25.38
N GLN A 217 -33.37 -8.72 25.95
CA GLN A 217 -33.84 -7.97 27.11
C GLN A 217 -35.11 -7.14 26.82
N MET A 218 -35.19 -6.53 25.64
CA MET A 218 -36.37 -5.81 25.21
C MET A 218 -37.58 -6.73 25.02
N GLU A 219 -37.41 -7.87 24.40
CA GLU A 219 -38.45 -8.87 24.22
C GLU A 219 -38.96 -9.39 25.56
N LEU A 220 -38.06 -9.70 26.49
CA LEU A 220 -38.41 -10.15 27.83
C LEU A 220 -39.23 -9.10 28.60
N ARG A 221 -38.81 -7.83 28.53
CA ARG A 221 -39.54 -6.70 29.14
C ARG A 221 -40.94 -6.55 28.50
N HIS A 222 -41.05 -6.70 27.21
CA HIS A 222 -42.33 -6.64 26.51
C HIS A 222 -43.24 -7.78 26.94
N GLN A 223 -42.76 -8.99 27.03
CA GLN A 223 -43.51 -10.14 27.53
C GLN A 223 -44.03 -9.94 28.96
N LEU A 224 -43.14 -9.47 29.85
CA LEU A 224 -43.50 -9.16 31.24
C LEU A 224 -44.59 -8.06 31.32
N PHE A 225 -44.45 -7.03 30.52
CA PHE A 225 -45.46 -5.95 30.44
C PHE A 225 -46.83 -6.48 29.98
N MET A 226 -46.85 -7.32 28.93
CA MET A 226 -48.08 -7.94 28.44
C MET A 226 -48.72 -8.86 29.48
N MET A 227 -47.92 -9.66 30.21
CA MET A 227 -48.44 -10.53 31.28
C MET A 227 -49.05 -9.74 32.45
N GLN A 228 -48.54 -8.55 32.77
CA GLN A 228 -49.12 -7.67 33.80
C GLN A 228 -50.47 -7.08 33.38
N GLN A 229 -50.70 -6.85 32.09
CA GLN A 229 -51.97 -6.31 31.59
C GLN A 229 -53.13 -7.35 31.57
N PHE A 230 -52.81 -8.63 31.53
CA PHE A 230 -53.81 -9.71 31.50
C PHE A 230 -54.16 -10.31 32.88
N ASN A 231 -53.55 -9.80 33.96
CA ASN A 231 -53.82 -10.24 35.34
C ASN A 231 -54.75 -9.28 36.12
N TYR A 232 -55.64 -8.54 35.38
CA TYR A 232 -56.71 -7.74 35.97
C TYR A 232 -58.06 -8.21 35.48
#